data_8b9a68442eb29e0f879281a64f063788
#
_entry.id   8b9a68442eb29e0f879281a64f063788
#
_cell.length_a   1.000
_cell.length_b   1.000
_cell.length_c   1.000
_cell.angle_alpha   90.00
_cell.angle_beta   90.00
_cell.angle_gamma   90.00
#
_symmetry.space_group_name_H-M   'P 1'
#
loop_
_entity.id
_entity.type
_entity.pdbx_description
1 polymer ?
#
loop_
_entity_poly.entity_id
_entity_poly.type
_entity_poly.pdbx_seq_one_letter_code
_entity_poly.pdbx_strand_id
1 'polypeptide(L)'
;KSSRYTAAALKAILSLLPSTPRVLLSDNGSEFERHFADTAQAYGIQRWYTYPKTPKMNAHCERFNRTLQETFVDYHEDLLFTDLKEFNRKLAQWLLAYNTVLPHHSLNGFSPLQFLIQHNKKCQRYWT
;
A
#
# COMPACT_ATOMS: atom_id res chain seq x y z
N LYS A 1 1.44 14.69 13.53
CA LYS A 1 1.08 14.10 12.23
C LYS A 1 0.20 15.07 11.47
N SER A 2 0.56 15.33 10.26
CA SER A 2 -0.10 16.34 9.45
C SER A 2 -0.75 15.71 8.24
N SER A 3 -1.95 16.19 7.88
CA SER A 3 -2.62 15.76 6.65
C SER A 3 -1.84 16.15 5.40
N ARG A 4 -0.92 17.11 5.48
CA ARG A 4 -0.04 17.46 4.37
C ARG A 4 0.91 16.32 4.04
N TYR A 5 1.46 15.66 5.05
CA TYR A 5 2.37 14.53 4.84
C TYR A 5 1.64 13.33 4.26
N THR A 6 0.44 13.04 4.77
CA THR A 6 -0.36 11.95 4.22
C THR A 6 -0.83 12.25 2.81
N ALA A 7 -1.15 13.51 2.51
CA ALA A 7 -1.52 13.93 1.15
C ALA A 7 -0.34 13.76 0.19
N ALA A 8 0.85 14.16 0.61
CA ALA A 8 2.06 13.99 -0.20
C ALA A 8 2.37 12.51 -0.44
N ALA A 9 2.23 11.68 0.60
CA ALA A 9 2.40 10.24 0.48
C ALA A 9 1.38 9.64 -0.48
N LEU A 10 0.12 10.06 -0.39
CA LEU A 10 -0.91 9.58 -1.30
C LEU A 10 -0.59 9.92 -2.75
N LYS A 11 -0.17 11.15 -3.04
CA LYS A 11 0.23 11.55 -4.39
C LYS A 11 1.38 10.70 -4.92
N ALA A 12 2.37 10.44 -4.09
CA ALA A 12 3.52 9.60 -4.47
C ALA A 12 3.09 8.18 -4.80
N ILE A 13 2.21 7.60 -3.98
CA ILE A 13 1.69 6.25 -4.19
C ILE A 13 0.88 6.20 -5.49
N LEU A 14 -0.01 7.17 -5.71
CA LEU A 14 -0.86 7.19 -6.89
C LEU A 14 -0.05 7.31 -8.19
N SER A 15 1.10 7.98 -8.15
CA SER A 15 1.97 8.08 -9.32
C SER A 15 2.64 6.75 -9.69
N LEU A 16 2.73 5.83 -8.74
CA LEU A 16 3.37 4.53 -8.94
C LEU A 16 2.38 3.42 -9.30
N LEU A 17 1.10 3.64 -9.04
CA LEU A 17 0.10 2.62 -9.30
C LEU A 17 -0.24 2.54 -10.79
N PRO A 18 -0.47 1.33 -11.34
CA PRO A 18 -0.84 1.16 -12.74
C PRO A 18 -2.22 1.71 -13.08
N SER A 19 -3.09 1.90 -12.09
CA SER A 19 -4.39 2.55 -12.27
C SER A 19 -4.80 3.22 -10.97
N THR A 20 -5.65 4.25 -11.06
CA THR A 20 -6.15 4.94 -9.88
C THR A 20 -7.20 4.05 -9.18
N PRO A 21 -7.05 3.80 -7.88
CA PRO A 21 -8.07 3.05 -7.15
C PRO A 21 -9.38 3.83 -7.08
N ARG A 22 -10.48 3.12 -7.01
CA ARG A 22 -11.80 3.76 -6.91
C ARG A 22 -12.15 4.10 -5.47
N VAL A 23 -11.65 3.34 -4.54
CA VAL A 23 -11.97 3.48 -3.12
C VAL A 23 -10.69 3.45 -2.31
N LEU A 24 -10.63 4.30 -1.29
CA LEU A 24 -9.53 4.34 -0.35
C LEU A 24 -10.12 4.13 1.05
N LEU A 25 -9.67 3.07 1.71
CA LEU A 25 -10.13 2.73 3.05
C LEU A 25 -9.12 3.23 4.08
N SER A 26 -9.58 4.00 5.05
CA SER A 26 -8.76 4.47 6.16
C SER A 26 -9.56 4.48 7.43
N ASP A 27 -8.87 4.61 8.57
CA ASP A 27 -9.56 4.91 9.81
C ASP A 27 -9.93 6.40 9.84
N ASN A 28 -10.50 6.85 10.95
CA ASN A 28 -10.99 8.22 11.07
C ASN A 28 -9.96 9.14 11.73
N GLY A 29 -8.67 8.90 11.51
CA GLY A 29 -7.59 9.70 12.06
C GLY A 29 -7.51 11.08 11.43
N SER A 30 -7.05 12.05 12.22
CA SER A 30 -6.94 13.44 11.76
C SER A 30 -5.93 13.60 10.63
N GLU A 31 -4.96 12.71 10.50
CA GLU A 31 -3.98 12.74 9.43
C GLU A 31 -4.61 12.44 8.05
N PHE A 32 -5.83 11.91 8.03
CA PHE A 32 -6.56 11.60 6.79
C PHE A 32 -7.66 12.61 6.48
N GLU A 33 -7.66 13.76 7.18
CA GLU A 33 -8.60 14.84 6.93
C GLU A 33 -8.00 15.92 6.03
N ARG A 34 -8.70 17.01 5.80
CA ARG A 34 -8.24 18.23 5.09
C ARG A 34 -7.43 17.92 3.83
N HIS A 35 -6.12 18.13 3.86
CA HIS A 35 -5.27 17.98 2.65
C HIS A 35 -5.33 16.60 2.04
N PHE A 36 -5.38 15.56 2.87
CA PHE A 36 -5.51 14.20 2.38
C PHE A 36 -6.87 13.98 1.71
N ALA A 37 -7.94 14.44 2.35
CA ALA A 37 -9.29 14.34 1.81
C ALA A 37 -9.42 15.11 0.49
N ASP A 38 -8.86 16.32 0.43
CA ASP A 38 -8.88 17.14 -0.79
C ASP A 38 -8.13 16.45 -1.93
N THR A 39 -6.99 15.84 -1.64
CA THR A 39 -6.21 15.11 -2.63
C THR A 39 -6.98 13.90 -3.18
N ALA A 40 -7.58 13.11 -2.29
CA ALA A 40 -8.38 11.97 -2.72
C ALA A 40 -9.55 12.41 -3.61
N GLN A 41 -10.22 13.49 -3.25
CA GLN A 41 -11.32 14.03 -4.04
C GLN A 41 -10.85 14.50 -5.41
N ALA A 42 -9.70 15.16 -5.48
CA ALA A 42 -9.14 15.65 -6.74
C ALA A 42 -8.84 14.52 -7.72
N TYR A 43 -8.50 13.32 -7.21
CA TYR A 43 -8.25 12.15 -8.04
C TYR A 43 -9.50 11.32 -8.30
N GLY A 44 -10.66 11.76 -7.81
CA GLY A 44 -11.91 11.04 -7.99
C GLY A 44 -12.02 9.77 -7.16
N ILE A 45 -11.29 9.70 -6.06
CA ILE A 45 -11.26 8.52 -5.20
C ILE A 45 -12.32 8.67 -4.11
N GLN A 46 -13.19 7.68 -3.98
CA GLN A 46 -14.16 7.63 -2.90
C GLN A 46 -13.49 7.15 -1.62
N ARG A 47 -13.76 7.83 -0.51
CA ARG A 47 -13.18 7.47 0.77
C ARG A 47 -14.18 6.70 1.62
N TRP A 48 -13.75 5.54 2.10
CA TRP A 48 -14.51 4.72 3.04
C TRP A 48 -13.77 4.71 4.37
N TYR A 49 -14.52 4.71 5.46
CA TYR A 49 -13.96 4.72 6.80
C TYR A 49 -14.19 3.38 7.47
N THR A 50 -13.20 2.93 8.26
CA THR A 50 -13.37 1.78 9.12
C THR A 50 -14.13 2.20 10.36
N TYR A 51 -15.01 1.33 10.83
CA TYR A 51 -15.72 1.58 12.08
C TYR A 51 -14.89 1.13 13.27
N PRO A 52 -14.96 1.84 14.41
CA PRO A 52 -14.30 1.40 15.64
C PRO A 52 -14.72 -0.03 15.98
N LYS A 53 -13.79 -0.82 16.48
CA LYS A 53 -14.04 -2.20 16.92
C LYS A 53 -14.54 -3.13 15.82
N THR A 54 -14.17 -2.85 14.56
CA THR A 54 -14.51 -3.72 13.43
C THR A 54 -13.21 -4.30 12.86
N PRO A 55 -12.63 -5.34 13.49
CA PRO A 55 -11.30 -5.82 13.15
C PRO A 55 -11.18 -6.38 11.73
N LYS A 56 -12.26 -6.90 11.16
CA LYS A 56 -12.22 -7.46 9.81
C LYS A 56 -11.90 -6.43 8.73
N MET A 57 -12.27 -5.17 8.94
CA MET A 57 -12.04 -4.12 7.95
C MET A 57 -10.56 -3.79 7.76
N ASN A 58 -9.74 -4.03 8.78
CA ASN A 58 -8.30 -3.77 8.73
C ASN A 58 -7.45 -5.05 8.66
N ALA A 59 -8.10 -6.21 8.54
CA ALA A 59 -7.40 -7.49 8.63
C ALA A 59 -6.31 -7.64 7.56
N HIS A 60 -6.54 -7.13 6.35
CA HIS A 60 -5.55 -7.22 5.28
C HIS A 60 -4.33 -6.36 5.57
N CYS A 61 -4.53 -5.15 6.09
CA CYS A 61 -3.42 -4.28 6.48
C CYS A 61 -2.62 -4.88 7.64
N GLU A 62 -3.30 -5.43 8.64
CA GLU A 62 -2.63 -6.07 9.77
C GLU A 62 -1.81 -7.28 9.33
N ARG A 63 -2.35 -8.08 8.42
CA ARG A 63 -1.63 -9.24 7.88
C ARG A 63 -0.41 -8.80 7.09
N PHE A 64 -0.54 -7.77 6.27
CA PHE A 64 0.60 -7.24 5.53
C PHE A 64 1.67 -6.72 6.49
N ASN A 65 1.26 -5.96 7.51
CA ASN A 65 2.20 -5.41 8.49
C ASN A 65 2.94 -6.53 9.23
N ARG A 66 2.25 -7.61 9.58
CA ARG A 66 2.88 -8.77 10.20
C ARG A 66 3.87 -9.43 9.25
N THR A 67 3.48 -9.64 8.00
CA THR A 67 4.37 -10.23 7.00
C THR A 67 5.62 -9.38 6.82
N LEU A 68 5.46 -8.06 6.70
CA LEU A 68 6.57 -7.13 6.58
C LEU A 68 7.49 -7.22 7.79
N GLN A 69 6.92 -7.21 8.99
CA GLN A 69 7.70 -7.27 10.22
C GLN A 69 8.49 -8.58 10.31
N GLU A 70 7.84 -9.71 10.12
CA GLU A 70 8.44 -11.03 10.32
C GLU A 70 9.43 -11.42 9.22
N THR A 71 9.14 -11.03 7.97
CA THR A 71 9.96 -11.49 6.84
C THR A 71 10.99 -10.47 6.38
N PHE A 72 10.87 -9.21 6.80
CA PHE A 72 11.81 -8.18 6.38
C PHE A 72 12.41 -7.40 7.56
N VAL A 73 11.57 -6.74 8.36
CA VAL A 73 12.07 -5.80 9.37
C VAL A 73 12.93 -6.52 10.41
N ASP A 74 12.50 -7.67 10.88
CA ASP A 74 13.24 -8.43 11.89
C ASP A 74 14.61 -8.88 11.39
N TYR A 75 14.76 -9.16 10.10
CA TYR A 75 16.03 -9.57 9.50
C TYR A 75 16.97 -8.40 9.23
N HIS A 76 16.46 -7.16 9.15
CA HIS A 76 17.25 -5.99 8.79
C HIS A 76 17.20 -4.90 9.87
N GLU A 77 16.89 -5.28 11.09
CA GLU A 77 16.74 -4.35 12.20
C GLU A 77 18.01 -3.54 12.45
N ASP A 78 19.16 -4.16 12.33
CA ASP A 78 20.45 -3.47 12.50
C ASP A 78 20.61 -2.33 11.50
N LEU A 79 20.22 -2.53 10.25
CA LEU A 79 20.28 -1.49 9.23
C LEU A 79 19.33 -0.32 9.53
N LEU A 80 18.18 -0.62 10.13
CA LEU A 80 17.22 0.42 10.50
C LEU A 80 17.84 1.47 11.43
N PHE A 81 18.74 1.04 12.31
CA PHE A 81 19.39 1.92 13.29
C PHE A 81 20.76 2.43 12.85
N THR A 82 21.40 1.82 11.87
CA THR A 82 22.77 2.17 11.49
C THR A 82 22.89 2.72 10.07
N ASP A 83 22.05 2.28 9.13
CA ASP A 83 22.10 2.71 7.74
C ASP A 83 20.70 2.70 7.13
N LEU A 84 19.95 3.75 7.41
CA LEU A 84 18.56 3.85 6.95
C LEU A 84 18.44 3.85 5.43
N LYS A 85 19.43 4.42 4.72
CA LYS A 85 19.43 4.46 3.27
C LYS A 85 19.48 3.06 2.67
N GLU A 86 20.34 2.21 3.22
CA GLU A 86 20.45 0.82 2.79
C GLU A 86 19.20 0.02 3.19
N PHE A 87 18.65 0.29 4.37
CA PHE A 87 17.40 -0.33 4.80
C PHE A 87 16.29 -0.04 3.79
N ASN A 88 16.14 1.22 3.39
CA ASN A 88 15.11 1.64 2.44
C ASN A 88 15.33 1.03 1.06
N ARG A 89 16.58 0.89 0.62
CA ARG A 89 16.91 0.26 -0.64
C ARG A 89 16.47 -1.21 -0.65
N LYS A 90 16.79 -1.93 0.42
CA LYS A 90 16.38 -3.34 0.56
C LYS A 90 14.87 -3.48 0.70
N LEU A 91 14.23 -2.55 1.41
CA LEU A 91 12.77 -2.53 1.53
C LEU A 91 12.10 -2.38 0.17
N ALA A 92 12.61 -1.48 -0.67
CA ALA A 92 12.09 -1.28 -2.02
C ALA A 92 12.19 -2.57 -2.85
N GLN A 93 13.31 -3.29 -2.74
CA GLN A 93 13.48 -4.58 -3.42
C GLN A 93 12.51 -5.62 -2.89
N TRP A 94 12.30 -5.68 -1.58
CA TRP A 94 11.37 -6.62 -0.98
C TRP A 94 9.93 -6.34 -1.43
N LEU A 95 9.53 -5.06 -1.45
CA LEU A 95 8.20 -4.66 -1.89
C LEU A 95 7.99 -4.99 -3.37
N LEU A 96 8.99 -4.80 -4.19
CA LEU A 96 8.91 -5.17 -5.60
C LEU A 96 8.66 -6.67 -5.76
N ALA A 97 9.43 -7.50 -5.05
CA ALA A 97 9.23 -8.95 -5.09
C ALA A 97 7.85 -9.34 -4.55
N TYR A 98 7.40 -8.73 -3.47
CA TYR A 98 6.09 -8.98 -2.88
C TYR A 98 4.98 -8.74 -3.90
N ASN A 99 5.07 -7.65 -4.64
CA ASN A 99 4.02 -7.24 -5.56
C ASN A 99 4.08 -7.94 -6.92
N THR A 100 5.26 -8.43 -7.33
CA THR A 100 5.44 -8.94 -8.71
C THR A 100 5.70 -10.43 -8.79
N VAL A 101 6.29 -11.05 -7.76
CA VAL A 101 6.76 -12.43 -7.82
C VAL A 101 6.10 -13.33 -6.80
N LEU A 102 6.00 -12.88 -5.53
CA LEU A 102 5.51 -13.74 -4.46
C LEU A 102 4.04 -14.08 -4.63
N PRO A 103 3.68 -15.39 -4.64
CA PRO A 103 2.29 -15.78 -4.76
C PRO A 103 1.52 -15.54 -3.45
N HIS A 104 0.25 -15.22 -3.59
CA HIS A 104 -0.64 -15.01 -2.45
C HIS A 104 -1.82 -15.96 -2.53
N HIS A 105 -2.09 -16.68 -1.45
CA HIS A 105 -3.16 -17.66 -1.42
C HIS A 105 -4.53 -16.99 -1.71
N SER A 106 -4.79 -15.83 -1.13
CA SER A 106 -6.04 -15.10 -1.33
C SER A 106 -6.21 -14.59 -2.76
N LEU A 107 -5.16 -14.57 -3.56
CA LEU A 107 -5.17 -14.15 -4.97
C LEU A 107 -4.98 -15.33 -5.91
N ASN A 108 -5.41 -16.51 -5.51
CA ASN A 108 -5.33 -17.75 -6.30
C ASN A 108 -3.89 -18.10 -6.72
N GLY A 109 -2.92 -17.78 -5.87
CA GLY A 109 -1.51 -18.05 -6.14
C GLY A 109 -0.82 -17.00 -7.01
N PHE A 110 -1.52 -15.95 -7.41
CA PHE A 110 -0.91 -14.83 -8.13
C PHE A 110 -0.25 -13.83 -7.18
N SER A 111 0.76 -13.12 -7.66
CA SER A 111 1.23 -11.92 -6.99
C SER A 111 0.19 -10.79 -7.17
N PRO A 112 0.25 -9.73 -6.35
CA PRO A 112 -0.66 -8.60 -6.53
C PRO A 112 -0.68 -8.03 -7.95
N LEU A 113 0.48 -7.83 -8.57
CA LEU A 113 0.52 -7.30 -9.92
C LEU A 113 -0.04 -8.29 -10.95
N GLN A 114 0.29 -9.57 -10.83
CA GLN A 114 -0.25 -10.60 -11.72
C GLN A 114 -1.77 -10.66 -11.64
N PHE A 115 -2.31 -10.60 -10.41
CA PHE A 115 -3.76 -10.58 -10.21
C PHE A 115 -4.39 -9.36 -10.87
N LEU A 116 -3.77 -8.19 -10.71
CA LEU A 116 -4.25 -6.95 -11.28
C LEU A 116 -4.26 -7.00 -12.81
N ILE A 117 -3.20 -7.53 -13.42
CA ILE A 117 -3.13 -7.69 -14.88
C ILE A 117 -4.25 -8.60 -15.38
N GLN A 118 -4.53 -9.69 -14.66
CA GLN A 118 -5.59 -10.63 -15.06
C GLN A 118 -6.99 -10.01 -15.01
N HIS A 119 -7.21 -9.04 -14.11
CA HIS A 119 -8.55 -8.54 -13.81
C HIS A 119 -8.78 -7.08 -14.19
N ASN A 120 -7.78 -6.40 -14.76
CA ASN A 120 -7.88 -4.98 -15.11
C ASN A 120 -7.35 -4.73 -16.51
N LYS A 121 -8.25 -4.41 -17.44
CA LYS A 121 -7.90 -4.21 -18.86
C LYS A 121 -6.92 -3.06 -19.08
N LYS A 122 -6.98 -2.00 -18.25
CA LYS A 122 -6.02 -0.90 -18.37
C LYS A 122 -4.61 -1.35 -18.04
N CYS A 123 -4.46 -2.18 -17.00
CA CYS A 123 -3.16 -2.72 -16.64
C CYS A 123 -2.62 -3.64 -17.70
N GLN A 124 -3.48 -4.42 -18.36
CA GLN A 124 -3.08 -5.30 -19.44
C GLN A 124 -2.42 -4.55 -20.60
N ARG A 125 -2.88 -3.33 -20.89
CA ARG A 125 -2.30 -2.50 -21.96
C ARG A 125 -0.84 -2.14 -21.69
N TYR A 126 -0.46 -1.99 -20.44
CA TYR A 126 0.87 -1.51 -20.07
C TYR A 126 1.85 -2.65 -19.77
N TRP A 127 1.35 -3.82 -19.38
CA TRP A 127 2.19 -4.87 -18.83
C TRP A 127 2.21 -6.17 -19.65
N THR A 128 1.38 -6.26 -20.64
CA THR A 128 1.40 -7.38 -21.57
C THR A 128 1.93 -6.98 -22.94
#